data_dbc8f4a20017d36fc2689fe00dd295d0
#
_entry.id   dbc8f4a20017d36fc2689fe00dd295d0
#
_cell.length_a   1.000
_cell.length_b   1.000
_cell.length_c   1.000
_cell.angle_alpha   90.00
_cell.angle_beta   90.00
_cell.angle_gamma   90.00
#
_symmetry.space_group_name_H-M   'P 1'
#
loop_
_entity.id
_entity.type
_entity.pdbx_description
1 polymer ?
#
loop_
_entity_poly.entity_id
_entity_poly.type
_entity_poly.pdbx_seq_one_letter_code
_entity_poly.pdbx_strand_id
1 'polypeptide(L)'
;ERGEVGGVCLNEGCIPTKTLLKSAKVYQDILNSEAYGIKIGTQGEISLDWGAMLRRKDRVVGQLTSGVRHLLQRNGVEVVNGYGKVQDPRTIMVDDRIISADNLIIATGSRPNIPPILGLEASLQEGFAVTSTGALNFQTIPDEVVVVGGGVVGIEFAALFNALGRKVTVLEKFKVLASLDGDLQKYMLRTLRKKGVEI
;
A
#
# COMPACT_ATOMS: atom_id res chain seq x y z
N GLU A 1 -6.85 17.47 -10.37
CA GLU A 1 -5.94 16.44 -9.85
C GLU A 1 -4.53 17.02 -9.68
N ARG A 2 -3.91 16.79 -8.54
CA ARG A 2 -2.54 17.29 -8.27
C ARG A 2 -1.46 16.28 -8.68
N GLY A 3 -1.78 15.01 -8.59
CA GLY A 3 -0.87 13.90 -8.89
C GLY A 3 -1.37 13.05 -10.06
N GLU A 4 -1.26 11.75 -9.90
CA GLU A 4 -1.72 10.79 -10.88
C GLU A 4 -3.21 10.46 -10.70
N VAL A 5 -3.94 10.36 -11.80
CA VAL A 5 -5.33 9.90 -11.79
C VAL A 5 -5.43 8.48 -11.19
N GLY A 6 -6.54 8.18 -10.53
CA GLY A 6 -6.76 6.87 -9.90
C GLY A 6 -6.69 6.91 -8.37
N GLY A 7 -6.25 8.03 -7.79
CA GLY A 7 -6.25 8.28 -6.35
C GLY A 7 -5.29 7.38 -5.56
N VAL A 8 -5.39 7.43 -4.22
CA VAL A 8 -4.50 6.73 -3.30
C VAL A 8 -4.56 5.21 -3.48
N CYS A 9 -5.74 4.63 -3.66
CA CYS A 9 -5.89 3.18 -3.78
C CYS A 9 -5.09 2.62 -4.97
N LEU A 10 -5.15 3.27 -6.13
CA LEU A 10 -4.47 2.78 -7.33
C LEU A 10 -2.97 3.06 -7.27
N ASN A 11 -2.57 4.25 -6.83
CA ASN A 11 -1.17 4.70 -6.95
C ASN A 11 -0.31 4.35 -5.74
N GLU A 12 -0.85 4.44 -4.51
CA GLU A 12 -0.09 4.37 -3.26
C GLU A 12 -0.73 3.47 -2.18
N GLY A 13 -1.76 2.69 -2.55
CA GLY A 13 -2.54 1.91 -1.58
C GLY A 13 -2.80 0.49 -2.03
N CYS A 14 -4.05 0.21 -2.39
CA CYS A 14 -4.57 -1.13 -2.63
C CYS A 14 -3.80 -1.88 -3.73
N ILE A 15 -3.64 -1.26 -4.89
CA ILE A 15 -3.06 -1.95 -6.06
C ILE A 15 -1.59 -2.29 -5.86
N PRO A 16 -0.69 -1.35 -5.49
CA PRO A 16 0.70 -1.69 -5.25
C PRO A 16 0.87 -2.70 -4.12
N THR A 17 0.13 -2.55 -3.01
CA THR A 17 0.20 -3.49 -1.88
C THR A 17 -0.23 -4.90 -2.29
N LYS A 18 -1.39 -5.05 -2.96
CA LYS A 18 -1.87 -6.37 -3.41
C LYS A 18 -0.97 -6.99 -4.48
N THR A 19 -0.32 -6.16 -5.29
CA THR A 19 0.65 -6.63 -6.28
C THR A 19 1.89 -7.23 -5.61
N LEU A 20 2.41 -6.60 -4.55
CA LEU A 20 3.52 -7.13 -3.76
C LEU A 20 3.10 -8.37 -2.95
N LEU A 21 1.94 -8.34 -2.29
CA LEU A 21 1.38 -9.49 -1.57
C LEU A 21 1.19 -10.72 -2.48
N LYS A 22 0.74 -10.50 -3.74
CA LYS A 22 0.63 -11.60 -4.71
C LYS A 22 1.98 -12.21 -5.04
N SER A 23 3.02 -11.39 -5.22
CA SER A 23 4.38 -11.88 -5.45
C SER A 23 4.92 -12.64 -4.23
N ALA A 24 4.72 -12.11 -3.02
CA ALA A 24 5.09 -12.77 -1.78
C ALA A 24 4.35 -14.11 -1.59
N LYS A 25 3.06 -14.16 -1.96
CA LYS A 25 2.31 -15.42 -1.94
C LYS A 25 2.89 -16.45 -2.89
N VAL A 26 3.23 -16.07 -4.12
CA VAL A 26 3.87 -16.99 -5.08
C VAL A 26 5.19 -17.52 -4.53
N TYR A 27 6.00 -16.65 -3.92
CA TYR A 27 7.25 -17.06 -3.27
C TYR A 27 6.99 -18.10 -2.17
N GLN A 28 6.01 -17.86 -1.29
CA GLN A 28 5.60 -18.81 -0.25
C GLN A 28 5.05 -20.12 -0.82
N ASP A 29 4.26 -20.05 -1.90
CA ASP A 29 3.72 -21.26 -2.57
C ASP A 29 4.86 -22.12 -3.12
N ILE A 30 5.92 -21.52 -3.68
CA ILE A 30 7.12 -22.21 -4.14
C ILE A 30 7.86 -22.87 -2.97
N LEU A 31 8.12 -22.13 -1.89
CA LEU A 31 8.82 -22.67 -0.70
C LEU A 31 8.06 -23.83 -0.06
N ASN A 32 6.74 -23.85 -0.15
CA ASN A 32 5.88 -24.90 0.43
C ASN A 32 5.39 -25.92 -0.61
N SER A 33 5.95 -25.94 -1.80
CA SER A 33 5.46 -26.77 -2.93
C SER A 33 5.46 -28.28 -2.62
N GLU A 34 6.40 -28.77 -1.83
CA GLU A 34 6.47 -30.20 -1.45
C GLU A 34 5.23 -30.67 -0.67
N ALA A 35 4.61 -29.80 0.14
CA ALA A 35 3.37 -30.12 0.83
C ALA A 35 2.21 -30.43 -0.12
N TYR A 36 2.32 -30.01 -1.38
CA TYR A 36 1.37 -30.26 -2.45
C TYR A 36 1.84 -31.34 -3.44
N GLY A 37 2.93 -32.07 -3.10
CA GLY A 37 3.49 -33.12 -3.96
C GLY A 37 4.29 -32.58 -5.16
N ILE A 38 4.63 -31.30 -5.18
CA ILE A 38 5.40 -30.66 -6.24
C ILE A 38 6.85 -30.53 -5.78
N LYS A 39 7.75 -31.24 -6.45
CA LYS A 39 9.19 -31.18 -6.19
C LYS A 39 9.84 -30.18 -7.15
N ILE A 40 10.53 -29.22 -6.61
CA ILE A 40 11.37 -28.31 -7.38
C ILE A 40 12.75 -28.97 -7.49
N GLY A 41 13.20 -29.23 -8.73
CA GLY A 41 14.47 -29.91 -8.98
C GLY A 41 15.67 -29.09 -8.46
N THR A 42 16.78 -29.79 -8.24
CA THR A 42 18.01 -29.29 -7.57
C THR A 42 18.80 -28.22 -8.34
N GLN A 43 18.37 -27.76 -9.49
CA GLN A 43 19.14 -26.82 -10.34
C GLN A 43 18.90 -25.34 -10.05
N GLY A 44 18.18 -24.95 -8.99
CA GLY A 44 17.98 -23.56 -8.71
C GLY A 44 17.78 -23.27 -7.22
N GLU A 45 18.65 -22.48 -6.65
CA GLU A 45 18.40 -21.82 -5.37
C GLU A 45 17.21 -20.86 -5.57
N ILE A 46 16.16 -21.02 -4.75
CA ILE A 46 15.03 -20.11 -4.77
C ILE A 46 15.46 -18.83 -4.09
N SER A 47 15.70 -17.80 -4.88
CA SER A 47 16.06 -16.48 -4.39
C SER A 47 14.97 -15.46 -4.62
N LEU A 48 14.95 -14.42 -3.80
CA LEU A 48 14.02 -13.31 -3.88
C LEU A 48 14.68 -12.12 -4.59
N ASP A 49 14.18 -11.74 -5.76
CA ASP A 49 14.55 -10.48 -6.41
C ASP A 49 13.51 -9.39 -6.06
N TRP A 50 13.80 -8.62 -5.01
CA TRP A 50 12.95 -7.53 -4.56
C TRP A 50 12.82 -6.43 -5.63
N GLY A 51 13.90 -6.11 -6.32
CA GLY A 51 13.88 -5.12 -7.41
C GLY A 51 12.92 -5.53 -8.53
N ALA A 52 12.89 -6.82 -8.90
CA ALA A 52 11.93 -7.33 -9.88
C ALA A 52 10.49 -7.25 -9.36
N MET A 53 10.25 -7.49 -8.07
CA MET A 53 8.94 -7.33 -7.46
C MET A 53 8.47 -5.86 -7.50
N LEU A 54 9.34 -4.90 -7.22
CA LEU A 54 9.06 -3.47 -7.33
C LEU A 54 8.73 -3.09 -8.78
N ARG A 55 9.57 -3.48 -9.74
CA ARG A 55 9.32 -3.22 -11.17
C ARG A 55 7.97 -3.80 -11.63
N ARG A 56 7.61 -5.00 -11.16
CA ARG A 56 6.30 -5.59 -11.43
C ARG A 56 5.17 -4.75 -10.84
N LYS A 57 5.30 -4.30 -9.60
CA LYS A 57 4.35 -3.40 -8.93
C LYS A 57 4.15 -2.12 -9.76
N ASP A 58 5.23 -1.45 -10.15
CA ASP A 58 5.18 -0.20 -10.91
C ASP A 58 4.53 -0.40 -12.29
N ARG A 59 4.82 -1.50 -12.96
CA ARG A 59 4.18 -1.85 -14.24
C ARG A 59 2.67 -2.00 -14.09
N VAL A 60 2.21 -2.71 -13.06
CA VAL A 60 0.76 -2.91 -12.81
C VAL A 60 0.08 -1.59 -12.51
N VAL A 61 0.66 -0.76 -11.65
CA VAL A 61 0.14 0.58 -11.33
C VAL A 61 0.07 1.42 -12.60
N GLY A 62 1.16 1.49 -13.39
CA GLY A 62 1.22 2.27 -14.61
C GLY A 62 0.20 1.83 -15.68
N GLN A 63 0.00 0.53 -15.84
CA GLN A 63 -1.02 0.00 -16.76
C GLN A 63 -2.43 0.44 -16.34
N LEU A 64 -2.77 0.35 -15.07
CA LEU A 64 -4.10 0.73 -14.57
C LEU A 64 -4.30 2.24 -14.61
N THR A 65 -3.28 3.04 -14.26
CA THR A 65 -3.33 4.51 -14.35
C THR A 65 -3.55 4.95 -15.80
N SER A 66 -2.84 4.33 -16.75
CA SER A 66 -3.03 4.58 -18.19
C SER A 66 -4.45 4.21 -18.64
N GLY A 67 -5.00 3.10 -18.13
CA GLY A 67 -6.39 2.70 -18.38
C GLY A 67 -7.39 3.74 -17.88
N VAL A 68 -7.20 4.29 -16.67
CA VAL A 68 -8.05 5.34 -16.12
C VAL A 68 -7.98 6.60 -16.98
N ARG A 69 -6.77 7.05 -17.38
CA ARG A 69 -6.61 8.21 -18.27
C ARG A 69 -7.36 8.00 -19.60
N HIS A 70 -7.23 6.83 -20.20
CA HIS A 70 -7.93 6.49 -21.44
C HIS A 70 -9.46 6.52 -21.26
N LEU A 71 -9.97 5.99 -20.15
CA LEU A 71 -11.41 6.04 -19.85
C LEU A 71 -11.93 7.47 -19.67
N LEU A 72 -11.19 8.32 -18.96
CA LEU A 72 -11.54 9.73 -18.78
C LEU A 72 -11.59 10.44 -20.15
N GLN A 73 -10.55 10.28 -20.96
CA GLN A 73 -10.47 10.87 -22.30
C GLN A 73 -11.63 10.39 -23.19
N ARG A 74 -11.92 9.09 -23.22
CA ARG A 74 -13.01 8.51 -24.01
C ARG A 74 -14.39 9.03 -23.64
N ASN A 75 -14.56 9.38 -22.37
CA ASN A 75 -15.83 9.93 -21.86
C ASN A 75 -15.85 11.47 -21.87
N GLY A 76 -14.92 12.14 -22.55
CA GLY A 76 -14.88 13.59 -22.67
C GLY A 76 -14.58 14.31 -21.35
N VAL A 77 -14.00 13.61 -20.35
CA VAL A 77 -13.64 14.21 -19.08
C VAL A 77 -12.30 14.94 -19.21
N GLU A 78 -12.32 16.25 -18.97
CA GLU A 78 -11.12 17.06 -18.91
C GLU A 78 -10.39 16.86 -17.57
N VAL A 79 -9.12 16.51 -17.61
CA VAL A 79 -8.26 16.42 -16.42
C VAL A 79 -7.44 17.69 -16.33
N VAL A 80 -7.76 18.52 -15.35
CA VAL A 80 -7.00 19.75 -15.05
C VAL A 80 -6.00 19.43 -13.94
N ASN A 81 -4.71 19.53 -14.26
CA ASN A 81 -3.64 19.31 -13.30
C ASN A 81 -3.41 20.57 -12.48
N GLY A 82 -3.28 20.43 -11.17
CA GLY A 82 -3.02 21.56 -10.27
C GLY A 82 -3.70 21.39 -8.91
N TYR A 83 -3.53 22.39 -8.06
CA TYR A 83 -4.14 22.41 -6.74
C TYR A 83 -5.48 23.15 -6.76
N GLY A 84 -6.56 22.40 -6.67
CA GLY A 84 -7.91 22.96 -6.66
C GLY A 84 -8.26 23.60 -5.31
N LYS A 85 -8.72 24.84 -5.34
CA LYS A 85 -9.28 25.57 -4.19
C LYS A 85 -10.77 25.83 -4.43
N VAL A 86 -11.62 25.36 -3.53
CA VAL A 86 -13.06 25.67 -3.56
C VAL A 86 -13.24 27.12 -3.18
N GLN A 87 -13.89 27.90 -4.06
CA GLN A 87 -14.22 29.30 -3.85
C GLN A 87 -15.64 29.44 -3.28
N ASP A 88 -16.55 28.70 -3.85
CA ASP A 88 -17.96 28.64 -3.48
C ASP A 88 -18.56 27.26 -3.86
N PRO A 89 -19.84 26.96 -3.58
CA PRO A 89 -20.44 25.63 -3.86
C PRO A 89 -20.41 25.17 -5.32
N ARG A 90 -20.11 26.07 -6.26
CA ARG A 90 -20.10 25.76 -7.69
C ARG A 90 -18.82 26.14 -8.41
N THR A 91 -17.86 26.72 -7.70
CA THR A 91 -16.64 27.29 -8.32
C THR A 91 -15.38 26.77 -7.66
N ILE A 92 -14.48 26.29 -8.49
CA ILE A 92 -13.12 25.87 -8.09
C ILE A 92 -12.10 26.75 -8.83
N MET A 93 -11.07 27.15 -8.17
CA MET A 93 -9.90 27.78 -8.76
C MET A 93 -8.72 26.77 -8.79
N VAL A 94 -8.10 26.64 -9.95
CA VAL A 94 -6.88 25.86 -10.13
C VAL A 94 -5.84 26.77 -10.75
N ASP A 95 -4.82 27.12 -10.01
CA ASP A 95 -3.89 28.20 -10.33
C ASP A 95 -4.68 29.47 -10.67
N ASP A 96 -4.54 30.04 -11.88
CA ASP A 96 -5.28 31.22 -12.34
C ASP A 96 -6.58 30.87 -13.10
N ARG A 97 -6.93 29.58 -13.19
CA ARG A 97 -8.10 29.12 -13.92
C ARG A 97 -9.31 28.96 -12.99
N ILE A 98 -10.41 29.60 -13.31
CA ILE A 98 -11.69 29.46 -12.63
C ILE A 98 -12.52 28.43 -13.41
N ILE A 99 -13.05 27.44 -12.70
CA ILE A 99 -13.90 26.36 -13.24
C ILE A 99 -15.23 26.38 -12.48
N SER A 100 -16.33 26.52 -13.19
CA SER A 100 -17.68 26.49 -12.61
C SER A 100 -18.42 25.22 -13.05
N ALA A 101 -19.22 24.65 -12.15
CA ALA A 101 -20.04 23.48 -12.39
C ALA A 101 -21.35 23.55 -11.60
N ASP A 102 -22.41 22.90 -12.09
CA ASP A 102 -23.68 22.81 -11.37
C ASP A 102 -23.57 22.00 -10.08
N ASN A 103 -22.71 20.98 -10.10
CA ASN A 103 -22.44 20.10 -8.95
C ASN A 103 -20.94 19.92 -8.75
N LEU A 104 -20.51 20.00 -7.51
CA LEU A 104 -19.11 19.79 -7.11
C LEU A 104 -18.98 18.52 -6.28
N ILE A 105 -18.13 17.59 -6.72
CA ILE A 105 -17.75 16.40 -5.96
C ILE A 105 -16.36 16.60 -5.37
N ILE A 106 -16.27 16.54 -4.04
CA ILE A 106 -15.01 16.62 -3.32
C ILE A 106 -14.48 15.19 -3.10
N ALA A 107 -13.45 14.83 -3.87
CA ALA A 107 -12.81 13.50 -3.83
C ALA A 107 -11.29 13.67 -3.76
N THR A 108 -10.80 14.38 -2.74
CA THR A 108 -9.41 14.83 -2.61
C THR A 108 -8.44 13.77 -2.12
N GLY A 109 -8.90 12.54 -1.93
CA GLY A 109 -8.08 11.42 -1.46
C GLY A 109 -7.76 11.48 0.03
N SER A 110 -6.72 10.77 0.43
CA SER A 110 -6.25 10.69 1.82
C SER A 110 -4.72 10.67 1.86
N ARG A 111 -4.18 10.80 3.05
CA ARG A 111 -2.74 10.67 3.32
C ARG A 111 -2.54 9.85 4.60
N PRO A 112 -1.37 9.19 4.78
CA PRO A 112 -1.05 8.51 6.01
C PRO A 112 -1.14 9.48 7.20
N ASN A 113 -1.79 9.03 8.27
CA ASN A 113 -1.82 9.77 9.53
C ASN A 113 -0.53 9.49 10.31
N ILE A 114 0.13 10.54 10.78
CA ILE A 114 1.32 10.43 11.63
C ILE A 114 0.86 10.60 13.08
N PRO A 115 0.88 9.54 13.90
CA PRO A 115 0.48 9.65 15.29
C PRO A 115 1.50 10.48 16.09
N PRO A 116 1.07 11.17 17.15
CA PRO A 116 1.94 12.01 17.98
C PRO A 116 2.80 11.13 18.92
N ILE A 117 3.76 10.41 18.36
CA ILE A 117 4.73 9.60 19.09
C ILE A 117 6.04 10.37 19.16
N LEU A 118 6.60 10.48 20.36
CA LEU A 118 7.88 11.17 20.57
C LEU A 118 8.98 10.58 19.69
N GLY A 119 9.65 11.43 18.91
CA GLY A 119 10.73 11.06 18.01
C GLY A 119 10.29 10.53 16.64
N LEU A 120 9.00 10.24 16.43
CA LEU A 120 8.53 9.67 15.14
C LEU A 120 8.72 10.65 13.98
N GLU A 121 8.42 11.93 14.18
CA GLU A 121 8.56 12.93 13.11
C GLU A 121 10.01 13.12 12.69
N ALA A 122 10.95 13.16 13.64
CA ALA A 122 12.38 13.19 13.37
C ALA A 122 12.83 11.94 12.61
N SER A 123 12.40 10.76 13.05
CA SER A 123 12.71 9.49 12.38
C SER A 123 12.18 9.43 10.95
N LEU A 124 11.03 10.04 10.66
CA LEU A 124 10.49 10.16 9.29
C LEU A 124 11.34 11.09 8.43
N GLN A 125 11.81 12.21 9.00
CA GLN A 125 12.68 13.17 8.30
C GLN A 125 14.06 12.56 7.99
N GLU A 126 14.59 11.76 8.89
CA GLU A 126 15.86 11.03 8.74
C GLU A 126 15.73 9.79 7.82
N GLY A 127 14.52 9.39 7.45
CA GLY A 127 14.26 8.21 6.62
C GLY A 127 14.40 6.86 7.34
N PHE A 128 14.59 6.87 8.66
CA PHE A 128 14.57 5.65 9.48
C PHE A 128 13.17 5.07 9.61
N ALA A 129 12.18 5.92 9.89
CA ALA A 129 10.78 5.55 9.77
C ALA A 129 10.22 5.97 8.41
N VAL A 130 9.25 5.22 7.91
CA VAL A 130 8.55 5.54 6.67
C VAL A 130 7.05 5.35 6.83
N THR A 131 6.28 6.04 6.01
CA THR A 131 4.84 5.79 5.90
C THR A 131 4.57 4.57 5.01
N SER A 132 3.30 4.16 4.89
CA SER A 132 2.88 3.11 3.95
C SER A 132 3.34 3.39 2.51
N THR A 133 3.29 4.63 2.06
CA THR A 133 3.78 5.04 0.74
C THR A 133 5.30 4.82 0.60
N GLY A 134 6.07 5.16 1.63
CA GLY A 134 7.51 4.91 1.66
C GLY A 134 7.83 3.41 1.66
N ALA A 135 7.09 2.63 2.44
CA ALA A 135 7.29 1.18 2.52
C ALA A 135 7.04 0.43 1.20
N LEU A 136 6.18 0.96 0.33
CA LEU A 136 5.98 0.43 -1.04
C LEU A 136 7.18 0.64 -1.96
N ASN A 137 8.14 1.46 -1.56
CA ASN A 137 9.27 1.91 -2.38
C ASN A 137 10.63 1.68 -1.72
N PHE A 138 10.72 0.83 -0.71
CA PHE A 138 12.00 0.43 -0.13
C PHE A 138 12.96 -0.08 -1.22
N GLN A 139 14.17 0.46 -1.26
CA GLN A 139 15.19 -0.02 -2.21
C GLN A 139 15.70 -1.41 -1.81
N THR A 140 15.83 -1.65 -0.53
CA THR A 140 16.20 -2.93 0.06
C THR A 140 15.19 -3.32 1.12
N ILE A 141 14.87 -4.60 1.23
CA ILE A 141 13.98 -5.08 2.30
C ILE A 141 14.78 -5.14 3.60
N PRO A 142 14.36 -4.44 4.66
CA PRO A 142 15.00 -4.55 5.97
C PRO A 142 14.81 -5.95 6.55
N ASP A 143 15.77 -6.42 7.37
CA ASP A 143 15.70 -7.74 8.01
C ASP A 143 14.68 -7.79 9.13
N GLU A 144 14.48 -6.67 9.82
CA GLU A 144 13.48 -6.49 10.86
C GLU A 144 12.61 -5.29 10.56
N VAL A 145 11.31 -5.45 10.79
CA VAL A 145 10.30 -4.40 10.55
C VAL A 145 9.43 -4.24 11.78
N VAL A 146 9.33 -3.02 12.28
CA VAL A 146 8.34 -2.64 13.29
C VAL A 146 7.22 -1.86 12.61
N VAL A 147 6.01 -2.38 12.68
CA VAL A 147 4.81 -1.72 12.13
C VAL A 147 4.08 -1.02 13.25
N VAL A 148 3.98 0.30 13.19
CA VAL A 148 3.24 1.10 14.16
C VAL A 148 1.82 1.32 13.64
N GLY A 149 0.87 0.67 14.27
CA GLY A 149 -0.55 0.65 13.91
C GLY A 149 -1.03 -0.71 13.40
N GLY A 150 -1.98 -1.30 14.12
CA GLY A 150 -2.59 -2.60 13.81
C GLY A 150 -3.88 -2.50 12.99
N GLY A 151 -4.06 -1.43 12.21
CA GLY A 151 -5.14 -1.32 11.24
C GLY A 151 -4.91 -2.18 10.00
N VAL A 152 -5.85 -2.17 9.05
CA VAL A 152 -5.81 -3.01 7.83
C VAL A 152 -4.50 -2.83 7.08
N VAL A 153 -4.07 -1.60 6.83
CA VAL A 153 -2.83 -1.29 6.10
C VAL A 153 -1.60 -1.85 6.82
N GLY A 154 -1.47 -1.61 8.14
CA GLY A 154 -0.35 -2.14 8.93
C GLY A 154 -0.28 -3.66 8.91
N ILE A 155 -1.42 -4.32 9.04
CA ILE A 155 -1.51 -5.79 9.00
C ILE A 155 -1.16 -6.35 7.61
N GLU A 156 -1.52 -5.65 6.52
CA GLU A 156 -1.11 -6.05 5.16
C GLU A 156 0.41 -5.96 4.98
N PHE A 157 1.05 -4.89 5.47
CA PHE A 157 2.51 -4.79 5.44
C PHE A 157 3.19 -5.82 6.34
N ALA A 158 2.64 -6.06 7.53
CA ALA A 158 3.14 -7.12 8.41
C ALA A 158 3.08 -8.49 7.72
N ALA A 159 1.97 -8.80 7.07
CA ALA A 159 1.82 -10.04 6.30
C ALA A 159 2.79 -10.11 5.10
N LEU A 160 3.00 -9.00 4.39
CA LEU A 160 3.92 -8.90 3.25
C LEU A 160 5.36 -9.22 3.69
N PHE A 161 5.89 -8.47 4.65
CA PHE A 161 7.28 -8.63 5.07
C PHE A 161 7.52 -9.98 5.75
N ASN A 162 6.58 -10.46 6.55
CA ASN A 162 6.66 -11.81 7.12
C ASN A 162 6.68 -12.89 6.03
N ALA A 163 5.85 -12.79 5.00
CA ALA A 163 5.86 -13.72 3.86
C ALA A 163 7.18 -13.67 3.06
N LEU A 164 7.93 -12.60 3.15
CA LEU A 164 9.27 -12.46 2.57
C LEU A 164 10.38 -12.89 3.53
N GLY A 165 10.04 -13.54 4.65
CA GLY A 165 10.99 -14.09 5.62
C GLY A 165 11.59 -13.06 6.57
N ARG A 166 10.97 -11.88 6.72
CA ARG A 166 11.46 -10.84 7.62
C ARG A 166 10.85 -10.99 9.01
N LYS A 167 11.61 -10.61 10.03
CA LYS A 167 11.11 -10.52 11.40
C LYS A 167 10.18 -9.30 11.49
N VAL A 168 8.95 -9.51 11.97
CA VAL A 168 7.93 -8.46 12.01
C VAL A 168 7.31 -8.35 13.40
N THR A 169 7.31 -7.13 13.92
CA THR A 169 6.60 -6.77 15.16
C THR A 169 5.56 -5.71 14.87
N VAL A 170 4.32 -5.91 15.31
CA VAL A 170 3.24 -4.94 15.19
C VAL A 170 2.98 -4.30 16.54
N LEU A 171 3.04 -2.99 16.62
CA LEU A 171 2.71 -2.20 17.80
C LEU A 171 1.35 -1.55 17.61
N GLU A 172 0.38 -1.94 18.43
CA GLU A 172 -0.96 -1.35 18.44
C GLU A 172 -1.35 -0.96 19.87
N LYS A 173 -1.76 0.29 20.04
CA LYS A 173 -2.11 0.84 21.36
C LYS A 173 -3.45 0.31 21.89
N PHE A 174 -4.39 0.01 21.00
CA PHE A 174 -5.75 -0.35 21.36
C PHE A 174 -6.07 -1.79 20.94
N LYS A 175 -6.74 -1.94 19.82
CA LYS A 175 -7.20 -3.21 19.30
C LYS A 175 -6.82 -3.38 17.84
N VAL A 176 -6.10 -4.44 17.55
CA VAL A 176 -5.72 -4.75 16.16
C VAL A 176 -6.98 -5.02 15.34
N LEU A 177 -7.04 -4.45 14.13
CA LEU A 177 -8.17 -4.59 13.20
C LEU A 177 -9.51 -4.21 13.84
N ALA A 178 -9.55 -3.14 14.65
CA ALA A 178 -10.72 -2.72 15.42
C ALA A 178 -12.00 -2.50 14.57
N SER A 179 -11.84 -2.23 13.27
CA SER A 179 -12.95 -2.03 12.32
C SER A 179 -13.57 -3.33 11.80
N LEU A 180 -12.97 -4.50 12.07
CA LEU A 180 -13.46 -5.79 11.61
C LEU A 180 -14.33 -6.45 12.67
N ASP A 181 -15.13 -7.42 12.21
CA ASP A 181 -15.87 -8.34 13.09
C ASP A 181 -14.92 -9.10 14.03
N GLY A 182 -15.40 -9.37 15.27
CA GLY A 182 -14.58 -9.96 16.32
C GLY A 182 -14.01 -11.34 16.00
N ASP A 183 -14.72 -12.14 15.23
CA ASP A 183 -14.26 -13.48 14.86
C ASP A 183 -13.23 -13.41 13.73
N LEU A 184 -13.37 -12.47 12.81
CA LEU A 184 -12.34 -12.16 11.81
C LEU A 184 -11.05 -11.65 12.46
N GLN A 185 -11.16 -10.77 13.47
CA GLN A 185 -10.00 -10.31 14.24
C GLN A 185 -9.25 -11.48 14.89
N LYS A 186 -9.97 -12.33 15.62
CA LYS A 186 -9.39 -13.51 16.27
C LYS A 186 -8.69 -14.44 15.28
N TYR A 187 -9.34 -14.70 14.13
CA TYR A 187 -8.80 -15.53 13.07
C TYR A 187 -7.50 -14.95 12.51
N MET A 188 -7.49 -13.66 12.16
CA MET A 188 -6.32 -12.97 11.62
C MET A 188 -5.16 -12.93 12.62
N LEU A 189 -5.42 -12.58 13.88
CA LEU A 189 -4.39 -12.55 14.92
C LEU A 189 -3.77 -13.93 15.14
N ARG A 190 -4.60 -14.98 15.24
CA ARG A 190 -4.12 -16.35 15.35
C ARG A 190 -3.25 -16.75 14.17
N THR A 191 -3.66 -16.39 12.95
CA THR A 191 -2.93 -16.71 11.71
C THR A 191 -1.57 -16.02 11.66
N LEU A 192 -1.51 -14.73 11.99
CA LEU A 192 -0.27 -13.95 11.98
C LEU A 192 0.71 -14.45 13.04
N ARG A 193 0.23 -14.69 14.28
CA ARG A 193 1.05 -15.24 15.37
C ARG A 193 1.61 -16.62 15.02
N LYS A 194 0.79 -17.49 14.39
CA LYS A 194 1.24 -18.82 13.93
C LYS A 194 2.35 -18.71 12.86
N LYS A 195 2.39 -17.62 12.12
CA LYS A 195 3.42 -17.30 11.14
C LYS A 195 4.64 -16.57 11.72
N GLY A 196 4.68 -16.35 13.03
CA GLY A 196 5.81 -15.71 13.71
C GLY A 196 5.77 -14.18 13.75
N VAL A 197 4.63 -13.55 13.44
CA VAL A 197 4.47 -12.10 13.65
C VAL A 197 4.21 -11.83 15.12
N GLU A 198 5.04 -11.00 15.73
CA GLU A 198 4.83 -10.49 17.09
C GLU A 198 3.78 -9.37 17.08
N ILE A 199 2.80 -9.44 18.03
CA ILE A 199 1.70 -8.46 18.13
C ILE A 199 1.41 -8.21 19.61
#